data_f216c2b769481b47386dea8a7a304ba0
#
_entry.id   f216c2b769481b47386dea8a7a304ba0
#
_cell.length_a   1.000
_cell.length_b   1.000
_cell.length_c   1.000
_cell.angle_alpha   90.00
_cell.angle_beta   90.00
_cell.angle_gamma   90.00
#
_symmetry.space_group_name_H-M   'P 1'
#
loop_
_entity.id
_entity.type
_entity.pdbx_description
1 polymer ?
#
loop_
_entity_poly.entity_id
_entity_poly.type
_entity_poly.pdbx_seq_one_letter_code
_entity_poly.pdbx_strand_id
1 'polypeptide(L)'
;MADVYINRISSFFPNEVVQNDEMEEYLGYIGGEKSKSKRIVLRSNGIEQRYYAVDKNGRVTHTNAELTAQAVKKLFDDPAELRKMDMLACGTTSPDVLLPSHAVMVHGLLPESSNIEVISNAGACCSGMQAFKHAWLAVKAGDKQYAVCAGSERISPQMRASAFEEEIKHLERIEANPYVAFEKDFLRWMLFDGAGAFLLEPAPRKGELSLRVEWVDLCSFANELETCMYMGGEKDENGKMIGYNDMRQDEIFKNSVLSLKQDVKTLSKYIVDKGFTFLKGLLERKNVEVDSIDYFLPHMSSYFFKDKIYDMLRANGIGIPYEKWFFNLKTKGNVGAGSIYIMLEELFHSGRLKEGDRILLAVPESARFSYAFSLLTVVKQS
;
A
#
# COMPACT_ATOMS: atom_id res chain seq x y z
N MET A 1 23.15 -18.56 5.94
CA MET A 1 22.32 -17.54 5.24
C MET A 1 22.86 -16.18 5.65
N ALA A 2 23.05 -15.27 4.72
CA ALA A 2 23.59 -13.94 5.00
C ALA A 2 22.58 -13.09 5.79
N ASP A 3 23.08 -12.11 6.54
CA ASP A 3 22.24 -11.02 7.02
C ASP A 3 21.84 -10.13 5.85
N VAL A 4 20.72 -9.42 5.99
CA VAL A 4 20.22 -8.52 4.95
C VAL A 4 19.84 -7.19 5.59
N TYR A 5 20.22 -6.11 4.95
CA TYR A 5 20.05 -4.76 5.47
C TYR A 5 19.30 -3.89 4.47
N ILE A 6 18.32 -3.13 4.93
CA ILE A 6 17.78 -2.01 4.19
C ILE A 6 18.74 -0.84 4.44
N ASN A 7 19.46 -0.45 3.40
CA ASN A 7 20.50 0.56 3.48
C ASN A 7 20.06 1.93 2.97
N ARG A 8 19.08 1.97 2.08
CA ARG A 8 18.47 3.20 1.59
C ARG A 8 16.96 3.04 1.48
N ILE A 9 16.26 4.11 1.79
CA ILE A 9 14.81 4.21 1.74
C ILE A 9 14.43 5.51 1.05
N SER A 10 13.44 5.47 0.18
CA SER A 10 12.95 6.65 -0.52
C SER A 10 11.45 6.61 -0.71
N SER A 11 10.87 7.78 -0.94
CA SER A 11 9.49 7.94 -1.36
C SER A 11 9.36 8.97 -2.50
N PHE A 12 8.30 8.83 -3.27
CA PHE A 12 7.94 9.80 -4.30
C PHE A 12 6.43 10.03 -4.31
N PHE A 13 6.04 11.31 -4.34
CA PHE A 13 4.67 11.75 -4.49
C PHE A 13 4.52 12.59 -5.74
N PRO A 14 3.45 12.41 -6.53
CA PRO A 14 3.20 13.24 -7.69
C PRO A 14 2.67 14.61 -7.28
N ASN A 15 3.06 15.64 -8.03
CA ASN A 15 2.52 16.99 -7.93
C ASN A 15 2.59 17.63 -6.53
N GLU A 16 1.74 18.60 -6.27
CA GLU A 16 1.62 19.29 -4.99
C GLU A 16 0.64 18.56 -4.06
N VAL A 17 0.75 18.85 -2.77
CA VAL A 17 -0.16 18.33 -1.76
C VAL A 17 -1.58 18.86 -1.99
N VAL A 18 -2.56 17.97 -1.87
CA VAL A 18 -3.99 18.27 -2.00
C VAL A 18 -4.67 18.22 -0.64
N GLN A 19 -5.38 19.29 -0.27
CA GLN A 19 -6.14 19.37 0.97
C GLN A 19 -7.55 18.77 0.83
N ASN A 20 -8.22 18.55 1.96
CA ASN A 20 -9.56 17.94 2.00
C ASN A 20 -10.62 18.68 1.17
N ASP A 21 -10.58 19.98 1.14
CA ASP A 21 -11.55 20.82 0.42
C ASP A 21 -11.30 20.83 -1.10
N GLU A 22 -10.07 20.61 -1.55
CA GLU A 22 -9.69 20.63 -2.95
C GLU A 22 -9.97 19.30 -3.69
N MET A 23 -10.19 18.20 -2.98
CA MET A 23 -10.25 16.85 -3.57
C MET A 23 -11.20 16.72 -4.77
N GLU A 24 -12.38 17.36 -4.70
CA GLU A 24 -13.37 17.30 -5.78
C GLU A 24 -12.98 18.11 -7.01
N GLU A 25 -12.04 19.06 -6.87
CA GLU A 25 -11.47 19.78 -8.02
C GLU A 25 -10.57 18.86 -8.88
N TYR A 26 -9.96 17.84 -8.26
CA TYR A 26 -9.15 16.83 -8.94
C TYR A 26 -9.97 15.62 -9.39
N LEU A 27 -10.85 15.12 -8.51
CA LEU A 27 -11.61 13.89 -8.76
C LEU A 27 -12.94 14.11 -9.49
N GLY A 28 -13.38 15.36 -9.61
CA GLY A 28 -14.67 15.72 -10.19
C GLY A 28 -15.86 15.44 -9.26
N TYR A 29 -17.00 15.96 -9.64
CA TYR A 29 -18.28 15.89 -8.93
C TYR A 29 -19.15 14.80 -9.55
N ILE A 30 -19.51 13.76 -8.80
CA ILE A 30 -20.41 12.71 -9.28
C ILE A 30 -21.82 13.28 -9.40
N GLY A 31 -22.44 13.13 -10.58
CA GLY A 31 -23.75 13.73 -10.85
C GLY A 31 -23.75 15.25 -10.80
N GLY A 32 -22.58 15.90 -10.85
CA GLY A 32 -22.46 17.37 -10.76
C GLY A 32 -22.61 17.94 -9.35
N GLU A 33 -22.77 17.10 -8.32
CA GLU A 33 -23.01 17.51 -6.94
C GLU A 33 -21.83 17.19 -6.01
N LYS A 34 -21.70 17.98 -4.91
CA LYS A 34 -20.74 17.70 -3.85
C LYS A 34 -21.13 16.42 -3.11
N SER A 35 -20.13 15.59 -2.81
CA SER A 35 -20.31 14.35 -2.05
C SER A 35 -20.83 14.63 -0.62
N LYS A 36 -21.94 13.98 -0.25
CA LYS A 36 -22.49 14.01 1.11
C LYS A 36 -21.70 13.12 2.06
N SER A 37 -21.07 12.06 1.54
CA SER A 37 -20.25 11.12 2.34
C SER A 37 -18.87 11.65 2.69
N LYS A 38 -18.28 12.51 1.84
CA LYS A 38 -16.93 13.05 1.97
C LYS A 38 -16.57 13.50 3.38
N ARG A 39 -17.40 14.40 3.96
CA ARG A 39 -17.14 14.96 5.29
C ARG A 39 -17.16 13.91 6.39
N ILE A 40 -18.04 12.92 6.27
CA ILE A 40 -18.18 11.84 7.26
C ILE A 40 -16.97 10.91 7.15
N VAL A 41 -16.62 10.51 5.94
CA VAL A 41 -15.48 9.60 5.67
C VAL A 41 -14.16 10.24 6.10
N LEU A 42 -13.89 11.49 5.71
CA LEU A 42 -12.65 12.20 6.07
C LEU A 42 -12.53 12.44 7.58
N ARG A 43 -13.63 12.72 8.27
CA ARG A 43 -13.64 12.81 9.74
C ARG A 43 -13.31 11.47 10.40
N SER A 44 -13.79 10.36 9.84
CA SER A 44 -13.58 9.01 10.36
C SER A 44 -12.17 8.48 10.06
N ASN A 45 -11.64 8.75 8.86
CA ASN A 45 -10.32 8.25 8.49
C ASN A 45 -9.16 9.12 8.99
N GLY A 46 -9.41 10.41 9.32
CA GLY A 46 -8.43 11.33 9.87
C GLY A 46 -7.36 11.81 8.88
N ILE A 47 -7.57 11.62 7.57
CA ILE A 47 -6.65 12.07 6.52
C ILE A 47 -6.92 13.53 6.21
N GLU A 48 -5.88 14.36 6.22
CA GLU A 48 -5.96 15.80 5.89
C GLU A 48 -5.30 16.13 4.56
N GLN A 49 -4.24 15.41 4.21
CA GLN A 49 -3.43 15.64 3.01
C GLN A 49 -3.22 14.37 2.19
N ARG A 50 -3.07 14.54 0.88
CA ARG A 50 -2.80 13.47 -0.08
C ARG A 50 -2.19 14.02 -1.36
N TYR A 51 -1.91 13.11 -2.29
CA TYR A 51 -1.34 13.44 -3.59
C TYR A 51 -2.10 12.70 -4.70
N TYR A 52 -2.20 13.32 -5.86
CA TYR A 52 -2.84 12.75 -7.04
C TYR A 52 -1.94 12.88 -8.28
N ALA A 53 -1.82 11.80 -9.04
CA ALA A 53 -1.14 11.78 -10.35
C ALA A 53 -2.03 12.31 -11.49
N VAL A 54 -2.92 13.21 -11.16
CA VAL A 54 -3.79 13.96 -12.09
C VAL A 54 -3.79 15.43 -11.69
N ASP A 55 -3.94 16.32 -12.66
CA ASP A 55 -4.14 17.75 -12.40
C ASP A 55 -5.65 18.11 -12.28
N LYS A 56 -5.95 19.36 -11.93
CA LYS A 56 -7.35 19.88 -11.82
C LYS A 56 -8.11 19.85 -13.14
N ASN A 57 -7.41 19.77 -14.30
CA ASN A 57 -8.02 19.61 -15.61
C ASN A 57 -8.26 18.13 -15.98
N GLY A 58 -7.90 17.23 -15.07
CA GLY A 58 -8.03 15.80 -15.26
C GLY A 58 -6.99 15.16 -16.16
N ARG A 59 -5.87 15.86 -16.46
CA ARG A 59 -4.75 15.28 -17.19
C ARG A 59 -3.94 14.41 -16.27
N VAL A 60 -3.59 13.22 -16.74
CA VAL A 60 -2.64 12.34 -16.07
C VAL A 60 -1.25 12.99 -16.11
N THR A 61 -0.61 13.12 -14.96
CA THR A 61 0.74 13.72 -14.83
C THR A 61 1.83 12.66 -14.74
N HIS A 62 1.52 11.52 -14.14
CA HIS A 62 2.43 10.38 -13.98
C HIS A 62 1.66 9.07 -14.15
N THR A 63 2.28 8.09 -14.76
CA THR A 63 1.88 6.68 -14.70
C THR A 63 2.32 6.05 -13.37
N ASN A 64 1.78 4.91 -12.99
CA ASN A 64 2.22 4.20 -11.78
C ASN A 64 3.67 3.72 -11.91
N ALA A 65 4.07 3.28 -13.11
CA ALA A 65 5.45 2.91 -13.39
C ALA A 65 6.42 4.11 -13.23
N GLU A 66 6.02 5.32 -13.65
CA GLU A 66 6.81 6.54 -13.44
C GLU A 66 6.94 6.89 -11.95
N LEU A 67 5.85 6.82 -11.16
CA LEU A 67 5.92 7.04 -9.72
C LEU A 67 6.93 6.09 -9.06
N THR A 68 6.86 4.81 -9.42
CA THR A 68 7.75 3.77 -8.88
C THR A 68 9.20 4.02 -9.32
N ALA A 69 9.43 4.31 -10.61
CA ALA A 69 10.76 4.59 -11.13
C ALA A 69 11.40 5.81 -10.45
N GLN A 70 10.63 6.86 -10.15
CA GLN A 70 11.12 8.03 -9.41
C GLN A 70 11.52 7.67 -7.96
N ALA A 71 10.73 6.84 -7.27
CA ALA A 71 11.11 6.36 -5.95
C ALA A 71 12.41 5.52 -6.02
N VAL A 72 12.54 4.62 -7.01
CA VAL A 72 13.76 3.82 -7.21
C VAL A 72 14.98 4.70 -7.49
N LYS A 73 14.87 5.68 -8.40
CA LYS A 73 15.96 6.61 -8.72
C LYS A 73 16.47 7.38 -7.49
N LYS A 74 15.57 7.77 -6.60
CA LYS A 74 15.93 8.49 -5.36
C LYS A 74 16.70 7.64 -4.34
N LEU A 75 16.80 6.33 -4.50
CA LEU A 75 17.67 5.48 -3.68
C LEU A 75 19.16 5.70 -3.97
N PHE A 76 19.51 6.30 -5.10
CA PHE A 76 20.88 6.44 -5.58
C PHE A 76 21.23 7.91 -5.74
N ASP A 77 22.35 8.33 -5.13
CA ASP A 77 22.84 9.71 -5.24
C ASP A 77 23.43 9.97 -6.64
N ASP A 78 24.07 8.95 -7.21
CA ASP A 78 24.57 8.95 -8.58
C ASP A 78 23.73 7.99 -9.45
N PRO A 79 23.10 8.46 -10.53
CA PRO A 79 22.36 7.59 -11.46
C PRO A 79 23.20 6.41 -12.00
N ALA A 80 24.52 6.54 -12.08
CA ALA A 80 25.40 5.44 -12.50
C ALA A 80 25.42 4.26 -11.51
N GLU A 81 25.02 4.48 -10.24
CA GLU A 81 24.90 3.39 -9.27
C GLU A 81 23.73 2.43 -9.57
N LEU A 82 22.73 2.87 -10.34
CA LEU A 82 21.64 2.00 -10.81
C LEU A 82 22.16 0.76 -11.52
N ARG A 83 23.35 0.81 -12.13
CA ARG A 83 24.00 -0.35 -12.76
C ARG A 83 24.34 -1.47 -11.79
N LYS A 84 24.44 -1.18 -10.49
CA LYS A 84 24.72 -2.21 -9.47
C LYS A 84 23.48 -3.02 -9.13
N MET A 85 22.29 -2.47 -9.38
CA MET A 85 21.03 -3.17 -9.12
C MET A 85 20.97 -4.46 -9.92
N ASP A 86 20.69 -5.58 -9.28
CA ASP A 86 20.62 -6.90 -9.87
C ASP A 86 19.22 -7.54 -9.78
N MET A 87 18.31 -6.89 -9.02
CA MET A 87 16.91 -7.29 -8.90
C MET A 87 16.00 -6.08 -8.65
N LEU A 88 14.81 -6.10 -9.26
CA LEU A 88 13.72 -5.19 -8.98
C LEU A 88 12.44 -5.97 -8.71
N ALA A 89 11.89 -5.86 -7.49
CA ALA A 89 10.60 -6.43 -7.12
C ALA A 89 9.60 -5.29 -6.85
N CYS A 90 8.44 -5.30 -7.51
CA CYS A 90 7.41 -4.29 -7.33
C CYS A 90 6.08 -4.91 -6.87
N GLY A 91 5.36 -4.21 -6.01
CA GLY A 91 4.00 -4.54 -5.58
C GLY A 91 3.04 -3.38 -5.82
N THR A 92 1.86 -3.67 -6.39
CA THR A 92 0.82 -2.66 -6.63
C THR A 92 -0.56 -3.31 -6.79
N THR A 93 -1.61 -2.55 -6.45
CA THR A 93 -3.01 -2.85 -6.80
C THR A 93 -3.35 -2.35 -8.20
N SER A 94 -2.70 -1.28 -8.64
CA SER A 94 -3.10 -0.44 -9.78
C SER A 94 -2.01 -0.36 -10.86
N PRO A 95 -1.61 -1.48 -11.49
CA PRO A 95 -0.68 -1.44 -12.62
C PRO A 95 -1.29 -0.62 -13.76
N ASP A 96 -0.45 0.07 -14.53
CA ASP A 96 -0.91 0.88 -15.68
C ASP A 96 -1.53 0.03 -16.79
N VAL A 97 -1.02 -1.19 -16.96
CA VAL A 97 -1.49 -2.19 -17.92
C VAL A 97 -1.42 -3.59 -17.31
N LEU A 98 -2.25 -4.51 -17.80
CA LEU A 98 -2.21 -5.92 -17.35
C LEU A 98 -0.98 -6.66 -17.90
N LEU A 99 -0.51 -6.27 -19.09
CA LEU A 99 0.66 -6.85 -19.77
C LEU A 99 1.34 -5.74 -20.58
N PRO A 100 2.67 -5.53 -20.48
CA PRO A 100 3.65 -6.20 -19.59
C PRO A 100 3.40 -5.98 -18.11
N SER A 101 4.08 -6.75 -17.23
CA SER A 101 3.91 -6.62 -15.78
C SER A 101 4.48 -5.28 -15.27
N HIS A 102 3.98 -4.82 -14.12
CA HIS A 102 4.35 -3.53 -13.56
C HIS A 102 5.87 -3.34 -13.37
N ALA A 103 6.59 -4.31 -12.81
CA ALA A 103 8.04 -4.21 -12.62
C ALA A 103 8.81 -4.13 -13.94
N VAL A 104 8.33 -4.78 -15.01
CA VAL A 104 8.92 -4.67 -16.37
C VAL A 104 8.72 -3.25 -16.89
N MET A 105 7.53 -2.66 -16.70
CA MET A 105 7.27 -1.27 -17.07
C MET A 105 8.16 -0.29 -16.32
N VAL A 106 8.35 -0.51 -15.01
CA VAL A 106 9.26 0.30 -14.18
C VAL A 106 10.71 0.17 -14.64
N HIS A 107 11.19 -1.05 -14.90
CA HIS A 107 12.57 -1.29 -15.39
C HIS A 107 12.82 -0.57 -16.71
N GLY A 108 11.85 -0.53 -17.61
CA GLY A 108 11.93 0.21 -18.88
C GLY A 108 12.13 1.74 -18.71
N LEU A 109 11.86 2.29 -17.52
CA LEU A 109 12.08 3.71 -17.16
C LEU A 109 13.41 3.97 -16.42
N LEU A 110 14.24 2.93 -16.29
CA LEU A 110 15.55 2.97 -15.62
C LEU A 110 16.68 2.62 -16.62
N PRO A 111 16.90 3.47 -17.65
CA PRO A 111 17.85 3.16 -18.73
C PRO A 111 19.32 3.05 -18.27
N GLU A 112 19.64 3.63 -17.10
CA GLU A 112 20.95 3.55 -16.50
C GLU A 112 21.21 2.21 -15.80
N SER A 113 20.18 1.39 -15.55
CA SER A 113 20.32 0.06 -14.95
C SER A 113 20.90 -0.95 -15.94
N SER A 114 21.30 -2.10 -15.42
CA SER A 114 21.72 -3.26 -16.23
C SER A 114 20.53 -4.16 -16.59
N ASN A 115 20.77 -5.28 -17.27
CA ASN A 115 19.79 -6.35 -17.37
C ASN A 115 19.67 -7.04 -16.02
N ILE A 116 18.48 -7.03 -15.45
CA ILE A 116 18.23 -7.48 -14.08
C ILE A 116 17.06 -8.46 -14.02
N GLU A 117 16.95 -9.17 -12.91
CA GLU A 117 15.75 -9.92 -12.59
C GLU A 117 14.63 -8.97 -12.15
N VAL A 118 13.42 -9.18 -12.67
CA VAL A 118 12.23 -8.38 -12.29
C VAL A 118 11.10 -9.27 -11.80
N ILE A 119 10.45 -8.86 -10.70
CA ILE A 119 9.30 -9.56 -10.13
C ILE A 119 8.17 -8.57 -9.88
N SER A 120 6.98 -8.89 -10.37
CA SER A 120 5.76 -8.13 -10.09
C SER A 120 4.83 -8.92 -9.17
N ASN A 121 4.40 -8.28 -8.09
CA ASN A 121 3.40 -8.80 -7.18
C ASN A 121 2.10 -8.02 -7.39
N ALA A 122 1.04 -8.71 -7.79
CA ALA A 122 -0.30 -8.16 -7.91
C ALA A 122 -1.09 -8.44 -6.63
N GLY A 123 -1.78 -7.45 -6.13
CA GLY A 123 -2.58 -7.55 -4.90
C GLY A 123 -2.86 -6.16 -4.34
N ALA A 124 -3.30 -6.09 -3.09
CA ALA A 124 -3.54 -4.83 -2.43
C ALA A 124 -2.36 -4.45 -1.50
N CYS A 125 -2.61 -3.99 -0.29
CA CYS A 125 -1.58 -3.44 0.61
C CYS A 125 -0.40 -4.39 0.88
N CYS A 126 -0.65 -5.71 0.94
CA CYS A 126 0.40 -6.70 1.15
C CYS A 126 1.31 -6.95 -0.06
N SER A 127 0.93 -6.51 -1.27
CA SER A 127 1.75 -6.73 -2.48
C SER A 127 3.12 -6.06 -2.37
N GLY A 128 3.21 -4.88 -1.74
CA GLY A 128 4.49 -4.24 -1.40
C GLY A 128 5.35 -5.09 -0.46
N MET A 129 4.74 -5.69 0.57
CA MET A 129 5.45 -6.58 1.48
C MET A 129 5.85 -7.91 0.84
N GLN A 130 5.10 -8.40 -0.16
CA GLN A 130 5.51 -9.55 -0.99
C GLN A 130 6.76 -9.19 -1.80
N ALA A 131 6.79 -8.01 -2.42
CA ALA A 131 7.98 -7.50 -3.13
C ALA A 131 9.19 -7.40 -2.19
N PHE A 132 9.01 -6.88 -0.98
CA PHE A 132 10.03 -6.81 0.04
C PHE A 132 10.54 -8.20 0.44
N LYS A 133 9.64 -9.18 0.65
CA LYS A 133 10.03 -10.55 1.00
C LYS A 133 10.82 -11.21 -0.11
N HIS A 134 10.46 -11.03 -1.39
CA HIS A 134 11.21 -11.58 -2.52
C HIS A 134 12.64 -11.02 -2.58
N ALA A 135 12.80 -9.69 -2.50
CA ALA A 135 14.11 -9.05 -2.46
C ALA A 135 14.95 -9.52 -1.28
N TRP A 136 14.34 -9.56 -0.07
CA TRP A 136 14.99 -10.07 1.13
C TRP A 136 15.47 -11.51 0.99
N LEU A 137 14.65 -12.42 0.46
CA LEU A 137 15.00 -13.82 0.28
C LEU A 137 16.12 -13.98 -0.75
N ALA A 138 16.11 -13.22 -1.85
CA ALA A 138 17.14 -13.26 -2.88
C ALA A 138 18.52 -12.86 -2.32
N VAL A 139 18.58 -11.76 -1.55
CA VAL A 139 19.83 -11.32 -0.88
C VAL A 139 20.23 -12.33 0.21
N LYS A 140 19.30 -12.80 1.03
CA LYS A 140 19.55 -13.76 2.11
C LYS A 140 20.09 -15.11 1.61
N ALA A 141 19.66 -15.54 0.44
CA ALA A 141 20.14 -16.73 -0.23
C ALA A 141 21.54 -16.55 -0.86
N GLY A 142 22.01 -15.31 -1.00
CA GLY A 142 23.26 -14.97 -1.68
C GLY A 142 23.15 -14.95 -3.20
N ASP A 143 21.92 -15.00 -3.74
CA ASP A 143 21.66 -14.93 -5.18
C ASP A 143 21.79 -13.50 -5.73
N LYS A 144 21.41 -12.51 -4.94
CA LYS A 144 21.49 -11.08 -5.28
C LYS A 144 22.30 -10.30 -4.24
N GLN A 145 22.88 -9.16 -4.68
CA GLN A 145 23.70 -8.30 -3.84
C GLN A 145 23.08 -6.90 -3.67
N TYR A 146 22.33 -6.43 -4.68
CA TYR A 146 21.73 -5.11 -4.74
C TYR A 146 20.26 -5.21 -5.17
N ALA A 147 19.42 -5.71 -4.28
CA ALA A 147 18.01 -5.91 -4.60
C ALA A 147 17.19 -4.68 -4.21
N VAL A 148 16.43 -4.15 -5.17
CA VAL A 148 15.45 -3.08 -4.93
C VAL A 148 14.06 -3.68 -4.84
N CYS A 149 13.29 -3.26 -3.83
CA CYS A 149 11.86 -3.53 -3.78
C CYS A 149 11.08 -2.22 -3.63
N ALA A 150 9.88 -2.16 -4.23
CA ALA A 150 9.04 -1.00 -4.24
C ALA A 150 7.56 -1.36 -4.08
N GLY A 151 6.82 -0.47 -3.43
CA GLY A 151 5.37 -0.48 -3.37
C GLY A 151 4.80 0.83 -3.89
N SER A 152 3.76 0.79 -4.71
CA SER A 152 3.20 1.99 -5.32
C SER A 152 1.71 1.87 -5.61
N GLU A 153 1.03 3.01 -5.70
CA GLU A 153 -0.35 3.10 -6.19
C GLU A 153 -0.54 4.33 -7.07
N ARG A 154 -1.36 4.17 -8.09
CA ARG A 154 -1.96 5.24 -8.87
C ARG A 154 -3.44 4.97 -9.01
N ILE A 155 -4.20 5.34 -7.99
CA ILE A 155 -5.62 5.04 -7.90
C ILE A 155 -6.51 6.21 -8.34
N SER A 156 -5.99 7.43 -8.35
CA SER A 156 -6.75 8.65 -8.66
C SER A 156 -7.52 8.59 -9.98
N PRO A 157 -7.00 8.03 -11.09
CA PRO A 157 -7.78 7.95 -12.33
C PRO A 157 -9.04 7.11 -12.22
N GLN A 158 -9.02 6.07 -11.38
CA GLN A 158 -10.15 5.18 -11.14
C GLN A 158 -11.19 5.78 -10.18
N MET A 159 -10.78 6.80 -9.40
CA MET A 159 -11.63 7.50 -8.41
C MET A 159 -12.28 8.78 -8.97
N ARG A 160 -12.01 9.13 -10.22
CA ARG A 160 -12.61 10.29 -10.87
C ARG A 160 -14.09 10.08 -11.16
N ALA A 161 -14.86 11.17 -11.13
CA ALA A 161 -16.28 11.14 -11.42
C ALA A 161 -16.56 10.52 -12.79
N SER A 162 -15.71 10.79 -13.79
CA SER A 162 -15.84 10.21 -15.14
C SER A 162 -15.77 8.68 -15.19
N ALA A 163 -15.17 8.02 -14.21
CA ALA A 163 -15.14 6.57 -14.13
C ALA A 163 -16.51 5.95 -13.75
N PHE A 164 -17.45 6.79 -13.30
CA PHE A 164 -18.75 6.36 -12.77
C PHE A 164 -19.95 6.89 -13.57
N GLU A 165 -19.72 7.66 -14.64
CA GLU A 165 -20.79 8.33 -15.39
C GLU A 165 -21.85 7.38 -15.92
N GLU A 166 -21.47 6.24 -16.47
CA GLU A 166 -22.43 5.27 -17.02
C GLU A 166 -23.22 4.54 -15.91
N GLU A 167 -22.60 4.26 -14.78
CA GLU A 167 -23.28 3.70 -13.62
C GLU A 167 -24.31 4.67 -13.06
N ILE A 168 -23.99 5.94 -12.93
CA ILE A 168 -24.91 6.99 -12.45
C ILE A 168 -26.10 7.14 -13.40
N LYS A 169 -25.86 7.21 -14.72
CA LYS A 169 -26.94 7.24 -15.72
C LYS A 169 -27.84 6.01 -15.65
N HIS A 170 -27.26 4.84 -15.36
CA HIS A 170 -28.04 3.62 -15.21
C HIS A 170 -28.92 3.66 -13.93
N LEU A 171 -28.37 4.10 -12.81
CA LEU A 171 -29.11 4.28 -11.55
C LEU A 171 -30.26 5.29 -11.68
N GLU A 172 -30.03 6.40 -12.40
CA GLU A 172 -31.08 7.39 -12.69
C GLU A 172 -32.24 6.81 -13.53
N ARG A 173 -31.93 5.95 -14.53
CA ARG A 173 -32.94 5.31 -15.39
C ARG A 173 -33.84 4.33 -14.64
N ILE A 174 -33.35 3.72 -13.57
CA ILE A 174 -34.15 2.81 -12.74
C ILE A 174 -34.82 3.54 -11.55
N GLU A 175 -34.85 4.88 -11.57
CA GLU A 175 -35.42 5.73 -10.51
C GLU A 175 -34.83 5.48 -9.11
N ALA A 176 -33.67 4.81 -9.02
CA ALA A 176 -32.93 4.68 -7.78
C ALA A 176 -32.32 6.04 -7.42
N ASN A 177 -32.26 6.37 -6.11
CA ASN A 177 -31.49 7.52 -5.69
C ASN A 177 -29.98 7.21 -5.92
N PRO A 178 -29.34 7.79 -6.96
CA PRO A 178 -27.98 7.41 -7.36
C PRO A 178 -26.98 7.63 -6.22
N TYR A 179 -27.28 8.62 -5.37
CA TYR A 179 -26.40 9.00 -4.27
C TYR A 179 -26.42 8.01 -3.11
N VAL A 180 -27.59 7.42 -2.81
CA VAL A 180 -27.75 6.41 -1.75
C VAL A 180 -27.23 5.05 -2.25
N ALA A 181 -27.42 4.76 -3.53
CA ALA A 181 -26.99 3.52 -4.15
C ALA A 181 -25.48 3.47 -4.49
N PHE A 182 -24.80 4.63 -4.44
CA PHE A 182 -23.38 4.70 -4.84
C PHE A 182 -22.42 4.36 -3.69
N GLU A 183 -22.29 3.08 -3.39
CA GLU A 183 -21.44 2.57 -2.32
C GLU A 183 -19.94 2.83 -2.52
N LYS A 184 -19.50 3.10 -3.76
CA LYS A 184 -18.10 3.34 -4.12
C LYS A 184 -17.59 4.72 -3.74
N ASP A 185 -18.47 5.70 -3.52
CA ASP A 185 -18.08 7.09 -3.24
C ASP A 185 -17.17 7.20 -2.02
N PHE A 186 -17.35 6.35 -1.00
CA PHE A 186 -16.53 6.42 0.19
C PHE A 186 -15.04 6.09 -0.06
N LEU A 187 -14.73 5.18 -1.01
CA LEU A 187 -13.34 4.82 -1.36
C LEU A 187 -12.57 5.96 -2.02
N ARG A 188 -13.26 6.88 -2.68
CA ARG A 188 -12.66 8.07 -3.29
C ARG A 188 -11.92 8.94 -2.26
N TRP A 189 -12.31 8.84 -0.99
CA TRP A 189 -11.79 9.65 0.10
C TRP A 189 -10.72 8.95 0.93
N MET A 190 -10.31 7.73 0.54
CA MET A 190 -9.44 6.88 1.35
C MET A 190 -8.15 6.43 0.66
N LEU A 191 -8.03 6.56 -0.68
CA LEU A 191 -6.92 6.02 -1.46
C LEU A 191 -6.29 7.10 -2.33
N PHE A 192 -4.94 7.08 -2.41
CA PHE A 192 -4.14 8.15 -3.02
C PHE A 192 -2.94 7.59 -3.77
N ASP A 193 -2.19 8.47 -4.46
CA ASP A 193 -1.10 8.11 -5.34
C ASP A 193 0.27 8.36 -4.70
N GLY A 194 1.22 7.49 -4.99
CA GLY A 194 2.59 7.60 -4.54
C GLY A 194 3.36 6.29 -4.65
N ALA A 195 4.63 6.34 -4.32
CA ALA A 195 5.51 5.18 -4.32
C ALA A 195 6.55 5.27 -3.20
N GLY A 196 7.02 4.10 -2.73
CA GLY A 196 8.18 3.99 -1.86
C GLY A 196 9.06 2.83 -2.29
N ALA A 197 10.35 2.92 -1.99
CA ALA A 197 11.32 1.91 -2.37
C ALA A 197 12.39 1.70 -1.29
N PHE A 198 12.91 0.47 -1.19
CA PHE A 198 14.06 0.07 -0.36
C PHE A 198 15.16 -0.51 -1.21
N LEU A 199 16.42 -0.22 -0.85
CA LEU A 199 17.60 -0.94 -1.33
C LEU A 199 18.06 -1.93 -0.25
N LEU A 200 18.14 -3.21 -0.62
CA LEU A 200 18.61 -4.31 0.22
C LEU A 200 19.99 -4.77 -0.21
N GLU A 201 20.88 -4.90 0.76
CA GLU A 201 22.27 -5.35 0.56
C GLU A 201 22.67 -6.35 1.66
N PRO A 202 23.70 -7.22 1.45
CA PRO A 202 24.13 -8.21 2.43
C PRO A 202 24.98 -7.64 3.58
N ALA A 203 25.35 -6.36 3.53
CA ALA A 203 26.14 -5.69 4.56
C ALA A 203 25.58 -4.30 4.86
N PRO A 204 25.68 -3.80 6.10
CA PRO A 204 25.29 -2.44 6.44
C PRO A 204 26.29 -1.43 5.87
N ARG A 205 25.87 -0.20 5.69
CA ARG A 205 26.75 0.89 5.20
C ARG A 205 27.57 1.49 6.33
N LYS A 206 28.84 1.71 6.04
CA LYS A 206 29.76 2.30 6.99
C LYS A 206 29.41 3.77 7.26
N GLY A 207 29.31 4.13 8.54
CA GLY A 207 29.03 5.50 8.99
C GLY A 207 27.57 5.94 8.90
N GLU A 208 26.68 5.13 8.27
CA GLU A 208 25.26 5.42 8.10
C GLU A 208 24.40 4.47 8.94
N LEU A 209 23.13 4.84 9.15
CA LEU A 209 22.14 3.93 9.70
C LEU A 209 21.73 2.92 8.62
N SER A 210 21.58 1.68 9.03
CA SER A 210 21.00 0.60 8.24
C SER A 210 19.95 -0.15 9.08
N LEU A 211 19.00 -0.80 8.45
CA LEU A 211 18.00 -1.61 9.14
C LEU A 211 18.24 -3.08 8.80
N ARG A 212 18.74 -3.86 9.78
CA ARG A 212 18.84 -5.31 9.61
C ARG A 212 17.46 -5.93 9.60
N VAL A 213 17.16 -6.73 8.58
CA VAL A 213 15.89 -7.43 8.44
C VAL A 213 15.96 -8.76 9.19
N GLU A 214 15.32 -8.84 10.33
CA GLU A 214 15.30 -10.07 11.14
C GLU A 214 14.46 -11.15 10.44
N TRP A 215 13.26 -10.77 9.98
CA TRP A 215 12.36 -11.63 9.23
C TRP A 215 11.27 -10.80 8.53
N VAL A 216 10.71 -11.42 7.46
CA VAL A 216 9.49 -10.95 6.78
C VAL A 216 8.54 -12.15 6.68
N ASP A 217 7.34 -12.04 7.24
CA ASP A 217 6.37 -13.13 7.29
C ASP A 217 5.00 -12.68 6.77
N LEU A 218 4.34 -13.54 5.99
CA LEU A 218 3.05 -13.27 5.39
C LEU A 218 2.10 -14.44 5.60
N CYS A 219 0.80 -14.12 5.69
CA CYS A 219 -0.26 -15.12 5.79
C CYS A 219 -1.49 -14.66 5.02
N SER A 220 -2.22 -15.61 4.43
CA SER A 220 -3.51 -15.38 3.80
C SER A 220 -4.58 -16.21 4.49
N PHE A 221 -5.73 -15.61 4.75
CA PHE A 221 -6.95 -16.27 5.23
C PHE A 221 -8.01 -16.43 4.11
N ALA A 222 -7.58 -16.34 2.85
CA ALA A 222 -8.48 -16.44 1.69
C ALA A 222 -9.17 -17.80 1.55
N ASN A 223 -8.64 -18.86 2.19
CA ASN A 223 -9.26 -20.16 2.28
C ASN A 223 -10.45 -20.22 3.25
N GLU A 224 -10.54 -19.25 4.20
CA GLU A 224 -11.59 -19.20 5.22
C GLU A 224 -12.61 -18.09 4.95
N LEU A 225 -12.20 -17.03 4.23
CA LEU A 225 -12.97 -15.80 4.11
C LEU A 225 -13.24 -15.44 2.65
N GLU A 226 -14.38 -14.79 2.43
CA GLU A 226 -14.77 -14.27 1.13
C GLU A 226 -13.94 -13.04 0.72
N THR A 227 -13.98 -12.74 -0.58
CA THR A 227 -13.43 -11.48 -1.11
C THR A 227 -14.15 -10.30 -0.49
N CYS A 228 -13.39 -9.35 0.04
CA CYS A 228 -13.90 -8.18 0.75
C CYS A 228 -13.65 -6.89 -0.03
N MET A 229 -12.47 -6.73 -0.65
CA MET A 229 -12.18 -5.61 -1.55
C MET A 229 -11.73 -6.16 -2.89
N TYR A 230 -12.27 -5.61 -3.99
CA TYR A 230 -12.01 -6.15 -5.32
C TYR A 230 -12.17 -5.09 -6.41
N MET A 231 -11.54 -5.35 -7.56
CA MET A 231 -11.57 -4.55 -8.78
C MET A 231 -11.50 -5.50 -9.98
N GLY A 232 -12.18 -5.17 -11.07
CA GLY A 232 -12.21 -6.03 -12.26
C GLY A 232 -13.12 -7.24 -12.11
N GLY A 233 -14.15 -7.16 -11.28
CA GLY A 233 -15.14 -8.22 -11.08
C GLY A 233 -16.36 -7.76 -10.30
N GLU A 234 -17.36 -8.64 -10.22
CA GLU A 234 -18.58 -8.49 -9.43
C GLU A 234 -18.84 -9.76 -8.62
N LYS A 235 -19.51 -9.64 -7.50
CA LYS A 235 -20.06 -10.80 -6.79
C LYS A 235 -21.43 -11.15 -7.37
N ASP A 236 -21.67 -12.43 -7.63
CA ASP A 236 -23.00 -12.93 -7.92
C ASP A 236 -23.88 -12.99 -6.64
N GLU A 237 -25.12 -13.44 -6.78
CA GLU A 237 -26.08 -13.60 -5.68
C GLU A 237 -25.62 -14.56 -4.56
N ASN A 238 -24.65 -15.43 -4.85
CA ASN A 238 -24.06 -16.39 -3.92
C ASN A 238 -22.72 -15.89 -3.35
N GLY A 239 -22.29 -14.66 -3.68
CA GLY A 239 -21.02 -14.09 -3.25
C GLY A 239 -19.79 -14.58 -4.03
N LYS A 240 -19.97 -15.37 -5.11
CA LYS A 240 -18.87 -15.82 -5.98
C LYS A 240 -18.43 -14.69 -6.89
N MET A 241 -17.12 -14.53 -7.03
CA MET A 241 -16.52 -13.55 -7.95
C MET A 241 -16.69 -13.98 -9.41
N ILE A 242 -17.21 -13.07 -10.22
CA ILE A 242 -17.24 -13.15 -11.68
C ILE A 242 -16.26 -12.10 -12.20
N GLY A 243 -15.24 -12.53 -12.93
CA GLY A 243 -14.22 -11.64 -13.50
C GLY A 243 -14.72 -10.88 -14.73
N TYR A 244 -14.14 -9.70 -15.00
CA TYR A 244 -14.52 -8.85 -16.14
C TYR A 244 -14.41 -9.55 -17.50
N ASN A 245 -13.55 -10.58 -17.63
CA ASN A 245 -13.42 -11.37 -18.85
C ASN A 245 -14.66 -12.22 -19.18
N ASP A 246 -15.48 -12.53 -18.18
CA ASP A 246 -16.70 -13.32 -18.31
C ASP A 246 -17.95 -12.43 -18.41
N MET A 247 -17.77 -11.10 -18.46
CA MET A 247 -18.85 -10.12 -18.52
C MET A 247 -18.99 -9.53 -19.92
N ARG A 248 -20.18 -9.05 -20.24
CA ARG A 248 -20.43 -8.25 -21.44
C ARG A 248 -19.81 -6.85 -21.26
N GLN A 249 -19.33 -6.28 -22.35
CA GLN A 249 -18.70 -4.95 -22.31
C GLN A 249 -19.62 -3.86 -21.74
N ASP A 250 -20.92 -3.88 -22.10
CA ASP A 250 -21.87 -2.91 -21.57
C ASP A 250 -22.11 -3.04 -20.07
N GLU A 251 -22.04 -4.24 -19.51
CA GLU A 251 -22.13 -4.51 -18.06
C GLU A 251 -20.92 -3.95 -17.31
N ILE A 252 -19.72 -4.10 -17.88
CA ILE A 252 -18.49 -3.57 -17.29
C ILE A 252 -18.59 -2.06 -17.03
N PHE A 253 -19.12 -1.31 -18.00
CA PHE A 253 -19.27 0.15 -17.87
C PHE A 253 -20.47 0.54 -16.99
N LYS A 254 -21.62 -0.10 -17.15
CA LYS A 254 -22.84 0.19 -16.35
C LYS A 254 -22.65 -0.04 -14.86
N ASN A 255 -21.78 -0.98 -14.48
CA ASN A 255 -21.53 -1.34 -13.09
C ASN A 255 -20.18 -0.81 -12.59
N SER A 256 -19.46 0.00 -13.38
CA SER A 256 -18.10 0.49 -13.07
C SER A 256 -17.20 -0.64 -12.53
N VAL A 257 -17.20 -1.78 -13.24
CA VAL A 257 -16.54 -3.03 -12.77
C VAL A 257 -15.05 -2.86 -12.54
N LEU A 258 -14.41 -1.96 -13.32
CA LEU A 258 -12.98 -1.65 -13.17
C LEU A 258 -12.67 -0.68 -12.01
N SER A 259 -13.68 -0.22 -11.29
CA SER A 259 -13.48 0.59 -10.08
C SER A 259 -13.38 -0.29 -8.85
N LEU A 260 -12.68 0.21 -7.83
CA LEU A 260 -12.48 -0.49 -6.58
C LEU A 260 -13.77 -0.52 -5.75
N LYS A 261 -14.08 -1.67 -5.16
CA LYS A 261 -15.23 -1.91 -4.27
C LYS A 261 -14.78 -2.55 -2.97
N GLN A 262 -15.50 -2.26 -1.88
CA GLN A 262 -15.22 -2.85 -0.58
C GLN A 262 -16.49 -3.17 0.21
N ASP A 263 -16.59 -4.37 0.72
CA ASP A 263 -17.59 -4.78 1.70
C ASP A 263 -17.15 -4.35 3.11
N VAL A 264 -17.68 -3.21 3.55
CA VAL A 264 -17.34 -2.60 4.85
C VAL A 264 -17.79 -3.45 6.04
N LYS A 265 -18.87 -4.22 5.90
CA LYS A 265 -19.38 -5.09 6.98
C LYS A 265 -18.41 -6.24 7.23
N THR A 266 -18.02 -6.93 6.16
CA THR A 266 -17.02 -8.01 6.19
C THR A 266 -15.67 -7.52 6.65
N LEU A 267 -15.22 -6.33 6.19
CA LEU A 267 -14.01 -5.68 6.67
C LEU A 267 -14.02 -5.52 8.19
N SER A 268 -15.03 -4.84 8.70
CA SER A 268 -15.14 -4.49 10.14
C SER A 268 -15.18 -5.71 11.05
N LYS A 269 -15.69 -6.83 10.53
CA LYS A 269 -15.83 -8.07 11.28
C LYS A 269 -14.51 -8.83 11.47
N TYR A 270 -13.63 -8.83 10.45
CA TYR A 270 -12.52 -9.77 10.43
C TYR A 270 -11.13 -9.15 10.44
N ILE A 271 -10.98 -7.89 9.98
CA ILE A 271 -9.65 -7.32 9.71
C ILE A 271 -8.76 -7.23 10.96
N VAL A 272 -9.33 -6.88 12.10
CA VAL A 272 -8.56 -6.76 13.35
C VAL A 272 -8.32 -8.13 13.97
N ASP A 273 -9.35 -8.95 14.08
CA ASP A 273 -9.28 -10.26 14.74
C ASP A 273 -8.29 -11.22 14.07
N LYS A 274 -8.39 -11.38 12.73
CA LYS A 274 -7.47 -12.25 11.98
C LYS A 274 -6.03 -11.76 12.02
N GLY A 275 -5.82 -10.42 11.91
CA GLY A 275 -4.49 -9.82 12.02
C GLY A 275 -3.86 -10.03 13.38
N PHE A 276 -4.64 -9.85 14.44
CA PHE A 276 -4.22 -10.13 15.81
C PHE A 276 -3.81 -11.59 16.01
N THR A 277 -4.66 -12.52 15.59
CA THR A 277 -4.39 -13.97 15.73
C THR A 277 -3.09 -14.36 15.03
N PHE A 278 -2.85 -13.84 13.84
CA PHE A 278 -1.61 -14.09 13.12
C PHE A 278 -0.40 -13.47 13.82
N LEU A 279 -0.49 -12.19 14.23
CA LEU A 279 0.61 -11.49 14.92
C LEU A 279 1.02 -12.20 16.21
N LYS A 280 0.05 -12.57 17.05
CA LYS A 280 0.34 -13.28 18.32
C LYS A 280 1.12 -14.58 18.07
N GLY A 281 0.59 -15.44 17.20
CA GLY A 281 1.28 -16.69 16.87
C GLY A 281 2.64 -16.48 16.19
N LEU A 282 2.83 -15.37 15.47
CA LEU A 282 4.09 -15.03 14.85
C LEU A 282 5.14 -14.60 15.90
N LEU A 283 4.80 -13.71 16.83
CA LEU A 283 5.70 -13.26 17.90
C LEU A 283 6.15 -14.45 18.77
N GLU A 284 5.23 -15.36 19.12
CA GLU A 284 5.53 -16.60 19.82
C GLU A 284 6.52 -17.48 19.04
N ARG A 285 6.24 -17.78 17.78
CA ARG A 285 7.11 -18.61 16.91
C ARG A 285 8.50 -18.01 16.68
N LYS A 286 8.59 -16.69 16.65
CA LYS A 286 9.85 -15.94 16.44
C LYS A 286 10.57 -15.60 17.75
N ASN A 287 9.99 -15.98 18.89
CA ASN A 287 10.52 -15.67 20.23
C ASN A 287 10.81 -14.16 20.40
N VAL A 288 9.82 -13.32 20.05
CA VAL A 288 9.92 -11.85 20.12
C VAL A 288 9.14 -11.36 21.33
N GLU A 289 9.86 -10.79 22.30
CA GLU A 289 9.28 -10.11 23.45
C GLU A 289 8.69 -8.77 23.00
N VAL A 290 7.41 -8.50 23.32
CA VAL A 290 6.70 -7.29 22.92
C VAL A 290 7.36 -6.02 23.45
N ASP A 291 7.88 -6.07 24.68
CA ASP A 291 8.56 -4.93 25.31
C ASP A 291 9.85 -4.52 24.59
N SER A 292 10.45 -5.45 23.83
CA SER A 292 11.65 -5.20 23.03
C SER A 292 11.37 -4.43 21.72
N ILE A 293 10.11 -4.15 21.39
CA ILE A 293 9.72 -3.35 20.23
C ILE A 293 9.75 -1.89 20.63
N ASP A 294 10.54 -1.07 19.95
CA ASP A 294 10.67 0.36 20.18
C ASP A 294 9.73 1.19 19.31
N TYR A 295 9.50 0.73 18.07
CA TYR A 295 8.56 1.35 17.13
C TYR A 295 7.63 0.32 16.52
N PHE A 296 6.34 0.66 16.48
CA PHE A 296 5.30 -0.12 15.80
C PHE A 296 4.70 0.72 14.66
N LEU A 297 4.79 0.22 13.44
CA LEU A 297 4.32 0.84 12.23
C LEU A 297 3.12 0.07 11.65
N PRO A 298 1.91 0.23 12.19
CA PRO A 298 0.72 -0.40 11.63
C PRO A 298 0.21 0.41 10.44
N HIS A 299 0.27 -0.17 9.24
CA HIS A 299 -0.44 0.37 8.09
C HIS A 299 -1.95 0.34 8.35
N MET A 300 -2.59 1.48 8.21
CA MET A 300 -4.04 1.64 8.33
C MET A 300 -4.58 2.51 7.21
N SER A 301 -5.73 2.13 6.67
CA SER A 301 -6.47 2.95 5.71
C SER A 301 -7.30 4.04 6.39
N SER A 302 -7.53 3.91 7.70
CA SER A 302 -8.39 4.80 8.49
C SER A 302 -8.03 4.73 9.97
N TYR A 303 -7.97 5.87 10.64
CA TYR A 303 -7.83 5.93 12.11
C TYR A 303 -9.03 5.35 12.87
N PHE A 304 -10.13 5.07 12.17
CA PHE A 304 -11.27 4.33 12.74
C PHE A 304 -10.85 2.99 13.38
N PHE A 305 -9.80 2.35 12.86
CA PHE A 305 -9.31 1.07 13.38
C PHE A 305 -8.28 1.22 14.50
N LYS A 306 -7.73 2.41 14.72
CA LYS A 306 -6.61 2.64 15.64
C LYS A 306 -6.89 2.14 17.05
N ASP A 307 -7.97 2.61 17.66
CA ASP A 307 -8.32 2.25 19.03
C ASP A 307 -8.75 0.77 19.12
N LYS A 308 -9.44 0.25 18.12
CA LYS A 308 -9.82 -1.16 18.06
C LYS A 308 -8.62 -2.10 18.05
N ILE A 309 -7.57 -1.76 17.28
CA ILE A 309 -6.32 -2.51 17.25
C ILE A 309 -5.62 -2.42 18.60
N TYR A 310 -5.52 -1.24 19.17
CA TYR A 310 -4.89 -1.02 20.46
C TYR A 310 -5.55 -1.83 21.59
N ASP A 311 -6.87 -1.73 21.69
CA ASP A 311 -7.66 -2.44 22.70
C ASP A 311 -7.54 -3.96 22.54
N MET A 312 -7.57 -4.47 21.29
CA MET A 312 -7.39 -5.88 21.00
C MET A 312 -6.01 -6.38 21.42
N LEU A 313 -4.93 -5.66 21.07
CA LEU A 313 -3.57 -6.02 21.46
C LEU A 313 -3.42 -6.03 22.98
N ARG A 314 -3.91 -4.98 23.65
CA ARG A 314 -3.84 -4.82 25.10
C ARG A 314 -4.62 -5.91 25.86
N ALA A 315 -5.85 -6.17 25.45
CA ALA A 315 -6.71 -7.19 26.08
C ALA A 315 -6.11 -8.61 26.02
N ASN A 316 -5.20 -8.84 25.09
CA ASN A 316 -4.58 -10.15 24.86
C ASN A 316 -3.10 -10.24 25.26
N GLY A 317 -2.60 -9.28 26.04
CA GLY A 317 -1.27 -9.31 26.63
C GLY A 317 -0.11 -9.02 25.66
N ILE A 318 -0.41 -8.51 24.47
CA ILE A 318 0.61 -8.03 23.50
C ILE A 318 0.44 -6.54 23.19
N GLY A 319 0.06 -5.76 24.21
CA GLY A 319 -0.15 -4.32 24.08
C GLY A 319 1.15 -3.56 23.86
N ILE A 320 1.26 -2.92 22.70
CA ILE A 320 2.34 -1.96 22.42
C ILE A 320 1.81 -0.57 22.73
N PRO A 321 2.43 0.19 23.66
CA PRO A 321 1.98 1.53 24.05
C PRO A 321 1.91 2.51 22.87
N TYR A 322 0.95 3.44 22.87
CA TYR A 322 0.75 4.40 21.76
C TYR A 322 1.97 5.27 21.46
N GLU A 323 2.78 5.59 22.44
CA GLU A 323 4.03 6.35 22.28
C GLU A 323 5.07 5.66 21.39
N LYS A 324 4.96 4.32 21.23
CA LYS A 324 5.78 3.51 20.32
C LYS A 324 5.18 3.40 18.91
N TRP A 325 3.93 3.86 18.70
CA TRP A 325 3.28 3.79 17.40
C TRP A 325 3.68 4.98 16.53
N PHE A 326 4.06 4.70 15.30
CA PHE A 326 4.38 5.71 14.31
C PHE A 326 3.35 5.72 13.20
N PHE A 327 2.83 6.91 12.87
CA PHE A 327 1.81 7.13 11.84
C PHE A 327 2.14 8.34 11.01
N ASN A 328 1.84 8.27 9.71
CA ASN A 328 1.85 9.42 8.82
C ASN A 328 0.59 9.52 7.93
N LEU A 329 -0.43 8.71 8.22
CA LEU A 329 -1.68 8.66 7.47
C LEU A 329 -2.33 10.06 7.31
N LYS A 330 -2.24 10.92 8.33
CA LYS A 330 -2.80 12.26 8.33
C LYS A 330 -2.26 13.14 7.19
N THR A 331 -0.95 13.07 6.94
CA THR A 331 -0.21 13.97 6.05
C THR A 331 0.21 13.34 4.73
N LYS A 332 0.33 12.01 4.69
CA LYS A 332 0.75 11.27 3.48
C LYS A 332 -0.39 10.51 2.83
N GLY A 333 -1.51 10.31 3.57
CA GLY A 333 -2.65 9.54 3.09
C GLY A 333 -2.37 8.03 3.03
N ASN A 334 -3.32 7.30 2.45
CA ASN A 334 -3.20 5.86 2.24
C ASN A 334 -2.80 5.56 0.78
N VAL A 335 -1.58 5.09 0.59
CA VAL A 335 -0.99 4.71 -0.71
C VAL A 335 -0.93 3.18 -0.86
N GLY A 336 -1.88 2.46 -0.28
CA GLY A 336 -1.98 1.00 -0.44
C GLY A 336 -0.64 0.28 -0.25
N ALA A 337 -0.14 -0.38 -1.31
CA ALA A 337 1.12 -1.14 -1.31
C ALA A 337 2.36 -0.29 -0.97
N GLY A 338 2.32 1.03 -1.25
CA GLY A 338 3.42 1.96 -0.97
C GLY A 338 3.44 2.49 0.47
N SER A 339 2.31 2.41 1.21
CA SER A 339 2.16 3.08 2.51
C SER A 339 3.22 2.71 3.53
N ILE A 340 3.55 1.42 3.66
CA ILE A 340 4.53 0.97 4.67
C ILE A 340 5.95 1.44 4.34
N TYR A 341 6.30 1.54 3.06
CA TYR A 341 7.57 2.08 2.59
C TYR A 341 7.70 3.56 2.95
N ILE A 342 6.65 4.34 2.65
CA ILE A 342 6.56 5.78 2.94
C ILE A 342 6.60 6.03 4.46
N MET A 343 5.95 5.17 5.24
CA MET A 343 5.93 5.27 6.70
C MET A 343 7.32 5.00 7.29
N LEU A 344 8.00 3.96 6.80
CA LEU A 344 9.35 3.62 7.25
C LEU A 344 10.38 4.67 6.78
N GLU A 345 10.22 5.23 5.57
CA GLU A 345 11.07 6.29 5.05
C GLU A 345 11.04 7.52 5.97
N GLU A 346 9.84 7.99 6.34
CA GLU A 346 9.69 9.15 7.23
C GLU A 346 10.30 8.90 8.62
N LEU A 347 10.10 7.72 9.20
CA LEU A 347 10.73 7.35 10.47
C LEU A 347 12.25 7.27 10.33
N PHE A 348 12.77 6.66 9.26
CA PHE A 348 14.19 6.47 9.01
C PHE A 348 14.94 7.81 8.94
N HIS A 349 14.37 8.80 8.25
CA HIS A 349 14.96 10.13 8.09
C HIS A 349 14.58 11.12 9.21
N SER A 350 13.78 10.71 10.19
CA SER A 350 13.31 11.60 11.28
C SER A 350 14.39 11.99 12.29
N GLY A 351 15.55 11.32 12.30
CA GLY A 351 16.57 11.47 13.33
C GLY A 351 16.21 10.87 14.70
N ARG A 352 15.09 10.15 14.81
CA ARG A 352 14.61 9.54 16.07
C ARG A 352 15.24 8.19 16.37
N LEU A 353 15.66 7.45 15.33
CA LEU A 353 16.18 6.09 15.46
C LEU A 353 17.56 6.06 16.13
N LYS A 354 17.74 5.10 17.02
CA LYS A 354 18.99 4.81 17.71
C LYS A 354 19.45 3.39 17.38
N GLU A 355 20.76 3.16 17.43
CA GLU A 355 21.30 1.81 17.29
C GLU A 355 20.68 0.85 18.32
N GLY A 356 20.25 -0.30 17.85
CA GLY A 356 19.57 -1.32 18.65
C GLY A 356 18.05 -1.21 18.65
N ASP A 357 17.45 -0.07 18.24
CA ASP A 357 15.99 0.08 18.17
C ASP A 357 15.37 -1.01 17.29
N ARG A 358 14.26 -1.58 17.73
CA ARG A 358 13.51 -2.62 17.02
C ARG A 358 12.21 -2.06 16.49
N ILE A 359 12.00 -2.24 15.19
CA ILE A 359 10.85 -1.69 14.44
C ILE A 359 9.99 -2.85 13.96
N LEU A 360 8.74 -2.91 14.39
CA LEU A 360 7.76 -3.89 13.91
C LEU A 360 6.88 -3.23 12.84
N LEU A 361 6.97 -3.72 11.61
CA LEU A 361 6.07 -3.36 10.52
C LEU A 361 4.85 -4.28 10.52
N ALA A 362 3.65 -3.72 10.31
CA ALA A 362 2.41 -4.47 10.27
C ALA A 362 1.53 -3.97 9.11
N VAL A 363 1.20 -4.85 8.17
CA VAL A 363 0.39 -4.54 7.00
C VAL A 363 -0.78 -5.50 6.89
N PRO A 364 -1.98 -5.11 7.37
CA PRO A 364 -3.21 -5.81 7.06
C PRO A 364 -3.68 -5.47 5.64
N GLU A 365 -4.22 -6.45 4.94
CA GLU A 365 -4.80 -6.29 3.63
C GLU A 365 -6.26 -6.74 3.63
N SER A 366 -7.14 -5.85 3.18
CA SER A 366 -8.58 -6.09 3.17
C SER A 366 -9.11 -6.82 1.93
N ALA A 367 -8.31 -7.02 0.88
CA ALA A 367 -8.81 -7.61 -0.37
C ALA A 367 -9.41 -9.00 -0.12
N ARG A 368 -8.67 -9.88 0.52
CA ARG A 368 -9.18 -11.17 1.00
C ARG A 368 -8.44 -11.63 2.26
N PHE A 369 -8.17 -10.68 3.17
CA PHE A 369 -7.58 -10.90 4.49
C PHE A 369 -6.21 -11.56 4.46
N SER A 370 -5.26 -10.90 3.81
CA SER A 370 -3.83 -11.19 3.92
C SER A 370 -3.18 -10.28 4.95
N TYR A 371 -2.10 -10.74 5.55
CA TYR A 371 -1.34 -9.99 6.55
C TYR A 371 0.14 -10.18 6.32
N ALA A 372 0.90 -9.11 6.50
CA ALA A 372 2.34 -9.14 6.44
C ALA A 372 2.93 -8.42 7.66
N PHE A 373 3.97 -9.02 8.24
CA PHE A 373 4.74 -8.44 9.34
C PHE A 373 6.22 -8.57 9.05
N SER A 374 7.01 -7.62 9.54
CA SER A 374 8.46 -7.69 9.50
C SER A 374 9.04 -7.04 10.75
N LEU A 375 10.10 -7.63 11.27
CA LEU A 375 10.88 -7.04 12.34
C LEU A 375 12.23 -6.59 11.78
N LEU A 376 12.58 -5.36 12.11
CA LEU A 376 13.82 -4.72 11.72
C LEU A 376 14.58 -4.31 12.98
N THR A 377 15.92 -4.31 12.92
CA THR A 377 16.79 -3.78 13.98
C THR A 377 17.68 -2.69 13.39
N VAL A 378 17.71 -1.53 14.02
CA VAL A 378 18.59 -0.42 13.65
C VAL A 378 20.03 -0.78 13.97
N VAL A 379 20.92 -0.66 13.00
CA VAL A 379 22.35 -0.90 13.16
C VAL A 379 23.15 0.28 12.61
N LYS A 380 24.32 0.51 13.20
CA LYS A 380 25.27 1.51 12.71
C LYS A 380 26.65 0.87 12.68
N GLN A 381 27.18 0.72 11.46
CA GLN A 381 28.55 0.23 11.30
C GLN A 381 29.54 1.39 11.53
N SER A 382 30.41 1.26 12.51
CA SER A 382 31.50 2.21 12.81
C SER A 382 32.60 2.21 11.73
#